data_7982bea801b9b0d315093b05277da561
#
_entry.id   7982bea801b9b0d315093b05277da561
#
_cell.length_a   1.000
_cell.length_b   1.000
_cell.length_c   1.000
_cell.angle_alpha   90.00
_cell.angle_beta   90.00
_cell.angle_gamma   90.00
#
_symmetry.space_group_name_H-M   'P 1'
#
loop_
_entity.id
_entity.type
_entity.pdbx_description
1 polymer ?
#
loop_
_entity_poly.entity_id
_entity_poly.type
_entity_poly.pdbx_seq_one_letter_code
_entity_poly.pdbx_strand_id
1 'polypeptide(L)'
;MALLKEGGLLAFPTETFYAVGGSALDAGAVERVYQAKLRQATKPLPVAAGDRGLLGRYVDFTHVPDVLLRRWPGPLTLVLPAFPGVFPLKLLDREGRVAVRVTPHPVAAALSIAIDAPLTVSSANIQAHNPARTAADIEEALALACGGILDEGPEPEGGLPSTILEPLPDGSCRVIREGAIPLAALASDGVDLRHTEESGLLRY
;
A
#
# COMPACT_ATOMS: atom_id res chain seq x y z
N MET A 1 11.17 -14.88 6.88
CA MET A 1 12.12 -13.79 6.47
C MET A 1 12.96 -14.18 5.27
N ALA A 2 13.61 -15.35 5.24
CA ALA A 2 14.34 -15.82 4.04
C ALA A 2 13.48 -15.75 2.78
N LEU A 3 12.27 -16.28 2.84
CA LEU A 3 11.30 -16.28 1.72
C LEU A 3 11.13 -14.91 1.06
N LEU A 4 10.90 -13.83 1.83
CA LEU A 4 10.72 -12.48 1.26
C LEU A 4 12.02 -11.94 0.63
N LYS A 5 13.18 -12.26 1.21
CA LYS A 5 14.48 -11.86 0.66
C LYS A 5 14.84 -12.62 -0.63
N GLU A 6 14.28 -13.81 -0.81
CA GLU A 6 14.41 -14.64 -2.01
C GLU A 6 13.30 -14.35 -3.05
N GLY A 7 12.55 -13.26 -2.82
CA GLY A 7 11.50 -12.82 -3.72
C GLY A 7 10.16 -13.55 -3.56
N GLY A 8 9.99 -14.40 -2.54
CA GLY A 8 8.73 -15.07 -2.28
C GLY A 8 7.61 -14.12 -1.82
N LEU A 9 6.39 -14.64 -1.77
CA LEU A 9 5.20 -13.93 -1.29
C LEU A 9 4.75 -14.47 0.06
N LEU A 10 4.19 -13.59 0.88
CA LEU A 10 3.45 -13.93 2.10
C LEU A 10 2.05 -13.31 2.05
N ALA A 11 1.11 -13.99 2.71
CA ALA A 11 -0.11 -13.36 3.18
C ALA A 11 0.10 -12.94 4.64
N PHE A 12 -0.28 -11.70 4.99
CA PHE A 12 -0.06 -11.14 6.32
C PHE A 12 -1.11 -10.08 6.65
N PRO A 13 -1.44 -9.89 7.94
CA PRO A 13 -2.41 -8.88 8.35
C PRO A 13 -1.84 -7.47 8.24
N THR A 14 -2.73 -6.51 7.89
CA THR A 14 -2.51 -5.08 8.00
C THR A 14 -3.61 -4.46 8.86
N GLU A 15 -3.55 -3.16 9.11
CA GLU A 15 -4.57 -2.46 9.92
C GLU A 15 -5.99 -2.50 9.30
N THR A 16 -6.10 -2.72 7.99
CA THR A 16 -7.39 -2.76 7.29
C THR A 16 -7.84 -4.17 6.95
N PHE A 17 -7.02 -4.94 6.23
CA PHE A 17 -7.31 -6.28 5.74
C PHE A 17 -6.03 -7.11 5.69
N TYR A 18 -6.16 -8.44 5.50
CA TYR A 18 -5.03 -9.25 5.08
C TYR A 18 -4.54 -8.78 3.71
N ALA A 19 -3.22 -8.74 3.56
CA ALA A 19 -2.55 -8.42 2.31
C ALA A 19 -1.76 -9.62 1.79
N VAL A 20 -1.62 -9.70 0.47
CA VAL A 20 -0.62 -10.53 -0.20
C VAL A 20 0.47 -9.59 -0.70
N GLY A 21 1.73 -9.92 -0.40
CA GLY A 21 2.86 -9.09 -0.79
C GLY A 21 4.21 -9.77 -0.68
N GLY A 22 5.19 -9.11 -1.25
CA GLY A 22 6.61 -9.42 -1.20
C GLY A 22 7.41 -8.13 -1.17
N SER A 23 8.73 -8.21 -1.30
CA SER A 23 9.57 -7.01 -1.40
C SER A 23 9.12 -6.13 -2.58
N ALA A 24 8.84 -4.86 -2.31
CA ALA A 24 8.49 -3.89 -3.36
C ALA A 24 9.69 -3.51 -4.25
N LEU A 25 10.90 -3.86 -3.85
CA LEU A 25 12.12 -3.60 -4.61
C LEU A 25 12.48 -4.76 -5.57
N ASP A 26 11.83 -5.92 -5.41
CA ASP A 26 12.05 -7.10 -6.25
C ASP A 26 11.01 -7.18 -7.37
N ALA A 27 11.46 -7.00 -8.61
CA ALA A 27 10.57 -7.04 -9.78
C ALA A 27 9.89 -8.41 -9.95
N GLY A 28 10.56 -9.51 -9.57
CA GLY A 28 10.02 -10.86 -9.61
C GLY A 28 8.92 -11.05 -8.55
N ALA A 29 9.10 -10.54 -7.33
CA ALA A 29 8.07 -10.55 -6.29
C ALA A 29 6.85 -9.73 -6.72
N VAL A 30 7.05 -8.52 -7.27
CA VAL A 30 5.98 -7.69 -7.81
C VAL A 30 5.20 -8.43 -8.89
N GLU A 31 5.88 -9.04 -9.85
CA GLU A 31 5.25 -9.83 -10.92
C GLU A 31 4.38 -10.97 -10.36
N ARG A 32 4.91 -11.71 -9.38
CA ARG A 32 4.18 -12.80 -8.72
C ARG A 32 2.91 -12.33 -8.02
N VAL A 33 2.89 -11.13 -7.41
CA VAL A 33 1.66 -10.57 -6.82
C VAL A 33 0.60 -10.33 -7.89
N TYR A 34 0.97 -9.76 -9.06
CA TYR A 34 0.03 -9.57 -10.16
C TYR A 34 -0.55 -10.88 -10.66
N GLN A 35 0.31 -11.91 -10.83
CA GLN A 35 -0.10 -13.25 -11.28
C GLN A 35 -1.03 -13.93 -10.26
N ALA A 36 -0.65 -13.95 -8.98
CA ALA A 36 -1.44 -14.56 -7.92
C ALA A 36 -2.85 -13.94 -7.80
N LYS A 37 -2.98 -12.65 -8.05
CA LYS A 37 -4.25 -11.92 -7.94
C LYS A 37 -5.04 -11.85 -9.25
N LEU A 38 -4.53 -12.37 -10.34
CA LEU A 38 -5.10 -12.18 -11.69
C LEU A 38 -5.36 -10.68 -11.98
N ARG A 39 -4.48 -9.81 -11.44
CA ARG A 39 -4.66 -8.36 -11.48
C ARG A 39 -4.14 -7.79 -12.80
N GLN A 40 -4.92 -6.87 -13.38
CA GLN A 40 -4.48 -6.13 -14.56
C GLN A 40 -3.26 -5.26 -14.24
N ALA A 41 -2.26 -5.30 -15.10
CA ALA A 41 -1.02 -4.52 -14.95
C ALA A 41 -1.21 -2.98 -14.99
N THR A 42 -2.39 -2.53 -15.43
CA THR A 42 -2.76 -1.10 -15.49
C THR A 42 -3.09 -0.47 -14.14
N LYS A 43 -3.18 -1.29 -13.08
CA LYS A 43 -3.50 -0.81 -11.72
C LYS A 43 -2.28 -1.04 -10.82
N PRO A 44 -1.45 -0.02 -10.55
CA PRO A 44 -0.30 -0.15 -9.67
C PRO A 44 -0.66 -0.73 -8.31
N LEU A 45 0.26 -1.48 -7.71
CA LEU A 45 0.10 -2.00 -6.36
C LEU A 45 0.53 -0.95 -5.34
N PRO A 46 -0.21 -0.76 -4.25
CA PRO A 46 0.27 0.05 -3.15
C PRO A 46 1.41 -0.65 -2.39
N VAL A 47 2.20 0.17 -1.73
CA VAL A 47 3.39 -0.23 -0.98
C VAL A 47 3.25 0.22 0.47
N ALA A 48 3.70 -0.59 1.42
CA ALA A 48 3.74 -0.23 2.84
C ALA A 48 5.13 -0.46 3.45
N ALA A 49 5.47 0.38 4.42
CA ALA A 49 6.67 0.21 5.24
C ALA A 49 6.34 0.30 6.73
N GLY A 50 7.25 -0.18 7.57
CA GLY A 50 7.11 -0.14 9.02
C GLY A 50 7.36 1.24 9.62
N ASP A 51 8.10 2.11 8.92
CA ASP A 51 8.35 3.47 9.35
C ASP A 51 8.57 4.43 8.18
N ARG A 52 8.46 5.73 8.47
CA ARG A 52 8.63 6.80 7.48
C ARG A 52 10.08 6.95 7.01
N GLY A 53 11.06 6.69 7.88
CA GLY A 53 12.48 6.79 7.54
C GLY A 53 12.86 5.79 6.44
N LEU A 54 12.31 4.56 6.55
CA LEU A 54 12.49 3.56 5.50
C LEU A 54 11.90 4.03 4.16
N LEU A 55 10.67 4.58 4.14
CA LEU A 55 10.05 5.11 2.91
C LEU A 55 10.85 6.28 2.32
N GLY A 56 11.40 7.17 3.16
CA GLY A 56 12.19 8.34 2.74
C GLY A 56 13.46 8.01 1.95
N ARG A 57 13.86 6.74 1.92
CA ARG A 57 14.95 6.26 1.06
C ARG A 57 14.53 6.06 -0.40
N TYR A 58 13.22 6.05 -0.67
CA TYR A 58 12.65 5.63 -1.96
C TYR A 58 11.70 6.64 -2.59
N VAL A 59 11.13 7.57 -1.80
CA VAL A 59 10.14 8.54 -2.27
C VAL A 59 10.43 9.95 -1.76
N ASP A 60 9.98 10.94 -2.53
CA ASP A 60 10.13 12.35 -2.19
C ASP A 60 8.92 12.84 -1.36
N PHE A 61 9.20 13.43 -0.19
CA PHE A 61 8.21 14.03 0.72
C PHE A 61 8.09 15.55 0.60
N THR A 62 8.80 16.18 -0.33
CA THR A 62 8.95 17.66 -0.39
C THR A 62 7.61 18.40 -0.37
N HIS A 63 6.58 17.85 -1.03
CA HIS A 63 5.27 18.50 -1.12
C HIS A 63 4.21 17.87 -0.19
N VAL A 64 4.62 17.03 0.75
CA VAL A 64 3.68 16.40 1.68
C VAL A 64 3.40 17.33 2.87
N PRO A 65 2.16 17.80 3.06
CA PRO A 65 1.81 18.57 4.25
C PRO A 65 2.08 17.80 5.55
N ASP A 66 2.67 18.45 6.55
CA ASP A 66 2.98 17.82 7.84
C ASP A 66 1.75 17.18 8.52
N VAL A 67 0.59 17.77 8.32
CA VAL A 67 -0.67 17.24 8.85
C VAL A 67 -0.97 15.83 8.35
N LEU A 68 -0.61 15.48 7.11
CA LEU A 68 -0.75 14.14 6.56
C LEU A 68 0.29 13.18 7.15
N LEU A 69 1.53 13.65 7.33
CA LEU A 69 2.59 12.84 7.94
C LEU A 69 2.29 12.46 9.39
N ARG A 70 1.52 13.29 10.12
CA ARG A 70 1.05 12.97 11.47
C ARG A 70 -0.04 11.87 11.49
N ARG A 71 -0.65 11.54 10.36
CA ARG A 71 -1.59 10.43 10.21
C ARG A 71 -0.90 9.08 9.98
N TRP A 72 0.42 9.07 9.90
CA TRP A 72 1.25 7.88 9.85
C TRP A 72 1.93 7.59 11.21
N PRO A 73 2.00 6.31 11.63
CA PRO A 73 1.41 5.11 11.00
C PRO A 73 -0.12 5.13 11.00
N GLY A 74 -0.75 4.67 9.89
CA GLY A 74 -2.22 4.67 9.79
C GLY A 74 -2.74 4.35 8.38
N PRO A 75 -4.08 4.26 8.21
CA PRO A 75 -4.71 3.88 6.95
C PRO A 75 -4.79 5.05 5.95
N LEU A 76 -3.72 5.82 5.83
CA LEU A 76 -3.52 6.86 4.82
C LEU A 76 -2.47 6.41 3.81
N THR A 77 -2.83 6.36 2.54
CA THR A 77 -1.92 6.10 1.43
C THR A 77 -1.68 7.41 0.66
N LEU A 78 -0.42 7.73 0.41
CA LEU A 78 -0.03 8.91 -0.38
C LEU A 78 0.59 8.47 -1.70
N VAL A 79 0.19 9.11 -2.80
CA VAL A 79 0.82 8.92 -4.12
C VAL A 79 1.95 9.94 -4.24
N LEU A 80 3.20 9.45 -4.23
CA LEU A 80 4.40 10.28 -4.13
C LEU A 80 5.37 10.00 -5.27
N PRO A 81 6.16 11.00 -5.71
CA PRO A 81 7.26 10.79 -6.64
C PRO A 81 8.25 9.77 -6.08
N ALA A 82 8.56 8.73 -6.86
CA ALA A 82 9.60 7.77 -6.53
C ALA A 82 10.96 8.28 -6.99
N PHE A 83 12.02 8.01 -6.24
CA PHE A 83 13.36 8.28 -6.73
C PHE A 83 13.69 7.37 -7.94
N PRO A 84 14.46 7.86 -8.93
CA PRO A 84 14.71 7.13 -10.16
C PRO A 84 15.35 5.75 -9.91
N GLY A 85 14.80 4.72 -10.56
CA GLY A 85 15.39 3.36 -10.57
C GLY A 85 15.22 2.54 -9.30
N VAL A 86 14.50 3.04 -8.27
CA VAL A 86 14.35 2.33 -6.98
C VAL A 86 13.23 1.30 -6.98
N PHE A 87 12.12 1.58 -7.67
CA PHE A 87 11.01 0.65 -7.79
C PHE A 87 10.89 0.02 -9.18
N PRO A 88 10.42 -1.23 -9.27
CA PRO A 88 9.98 -1.81 -10.54
C PRO A 88 8.90 -0.96 -11.22
N LEU A 89 8.97 -0.81 -12.55
CA LEU A 89 8.07 0.04 -13.33
C LEU A 89 6.57 -0.29 -13.11
N LYS A 90 6.23 -1.55 -12.82
CA LYS A 90 4.85 -1.97 -12.55
C LYS A 90 4.24 -1.37 -11.27
N LEU A 91 5.05 -0.84 -10.36
CA LEU A 91 4.58 -0.14 -9.16
C LEU A 91 4.39 1.35 -9.40
N LEU A 92 4.92 1.86 -10.51
CA LEU A 92 4.89 3.27 -10.83
C LEU A 92 3.72 3.59 -11.77
N ASP A 93 3.14 4.76 -11.58
CA ASP A 93 2.26 5.36 -12.56
C ASP A 93 3.06 5.96 -13.73
N ARG A 94 2.35 6.60 -14.68
CA ARG A 94 2.97 7.20 -15.88
C ARG A 94 3.89 8.38 -15.56
N GLU A 95 3.76 8.97 -14.37
CA GLU A 95 4.53 10.12 -13.90
C GLU A 95 5.65 9.69 -12.95
N GLY A 96 5.90 8.38 -12.79
CA GLY A 96 6.95 7.85 -11.91
C GLY A 96 6.61 7.92 -10.42
N ARG A 97 5.32 7.94 -10.06
CA ARG A 97 4.85 8.00 -8.67
C ARG A 97 4.39 6.63 -8.20
N VAL A 98 4.45 6.42 -6.89
CA VAL A 98 4.04 5.19 -6.22
C VAL A 98 3.11 5.51 -5.05
N ALA A 99 2.11 4.65 -4.82
CA ALA A 99 1.19 4.74 -3.69
C ALA A 99 1.84 4.08 -2.46
N VAL A 100 2.14 4.87 -1.43
CA VAL A 100 2.86 4.41 -0.23
C VAL A 100 2.12 4.73 1.05
N ARG A 101 2.28 3.89 2.09
CA ARG A 101 1.81 4.16 3.45
C ARG A 101 2.78 3.63 4.50
N VAL A 102 2.67 4.16 5.73
CA VAL A 102 3.30 3.58 6.92
C VAL A 102 2.23 2.81 7.68
N THR A 103 2.39 1.50 7.79
CA THR A 103 1.42 0.64 8.47
C THR A 103 1.63 0.64 9.98
N PRO A 104 0.56 0.77 10.80
CA PRO A 104 0.63 0.59 12.24
C PRO A 104 0.60 -0.89 12.64
N HIS A 105 0.30 -1.82 11.71
CA HIS A 105 0.17 -3.22 12.06
C HIS A 105 1.53 -3.85 12.39
N PRO A 106 1.72 -4.43 13.60
CA PRO A 106 3.03 -4.85 14.07
C PRO A 106 3.68 -5.91 13.17
N VAL A 107 2.91 -6.85 12.62
CA VAL A 107 3.43 -7.89 11.71
C VAL A 107 3.94 -7.27 10.42
N ALA A 108 3.11 -6.48 9.73
CA ALA A 108 3.50 -5.85 8.47
C ALA A 108 4.70 -4.89 8.65
N ALA A 109 4.72 -4.14 9.75
CA ALA A 109 5.84 -3.26 10.10
C ALA A 109 7.13 -4.06 10.34
N ALA A 110 7.06 -5.12 11.17
CA ALA A 110 8.21 -5.96 11.47
C ALA A 110 8.76 -6.67 10.22
N LEU A 111 7.89 -7.15 9.32
CA LEU A 111 8.31 -7.74 8.04
C LEU A 111 9.12 -6.76 7.20
N SER A 112 8.59 -5.54 7.00
CA SER A 112 9.24 -4.49 6.22
C SER A 112 10.61 -4.12 6.80
N ILE A 113 10.67 -3.88 8.13
CA ILE A 113 11.92 -3.54 8.83
C ILE A 113 12.94 -4.68 8.72
N ALA A 114 12.51 -5.93 8.90
CA ALA A 114 13.42 -7.08 8.92
C ALA A 114 13.98 -7.45 7.54
N ILE A 115 13.34 -7.06 6.44
CA ILE A 115 13.92 -7.19 5.10
C ILE A 115 14.62 -5.90 4.64
N ASP A 116 14.59 -4.84 5.44
CA ASP A 116 15.08 -3.48 5.13
C ASP A 116 14.52 -2.94 3.80
N ALA A 117 13.24 -3.22 3.51
CA ALA A 117 12.57 -2.83 2.27
C ALA A 117 11.06 -2.65 2.49
N PRO A 118 10.41 -1.75 1.72
CA PRO A 118 8.96 -1.68 1.69
C PRO A 118 8.36 -2.97 1.10
N LEU A 119 7.12 -3.28 1.50
CA LEU A 119 6.36 -4.43 0.99
C LEU A 119 5.30 -3.96 0.01
N THR A 120 5.04 -4.71 -1.04
CA THR A 120 3.76 -4.59 -1.77
C THR A 120 2.63 -5.02 -0.84
N VAL A 121 1.51 -4.29 -0.84
CA VAL A 121 0.35 -4.59 0.01
C VAL A 121 -0.92 -4.56 -0.82
N SER A 122 -1.27 -5.71 -1.37
CA SER A 122 -2.53 -5.88 -2.07
C SER A 122 -3.46 -6.73 -1.23
N SER A 123 -4.73 -6.29 -1.04
CA SER A 123 -5.71 -7.06 -0.25
C SER A 123 -5.73 -8.53 -0.65
N ALA A 124 -5.82 -9.44 0.32
CA ALA A 124 -5.78 -10.90 0.10
C ALA A 124 -7.13 -11.42 -0.41
N ASN A 125 -7.48 -11.02 -1.64
CA ASN A 125 -8.66 -11.47 -2.39
C ASN A 125 -8.35 -11.51 -3.88
N ILE A 126 -9.01 -12.38 -4.64
CA ILE A 126 -9.05 -12.31 -6.10
C ILE A 126 -9.89 -11.09 -6.51
N GLN A 127 -9.61 -10.53 -7.66
CA GLN A 127 -10.31 -9.32 -8.13
C GLN A 127 -11.84 -9.51 -8.10
N ALA A 128 -12.56 -8.51 -7.57
CA ALA A 128 -14.00 -8.47 -7.37
C ALA A 128 -14.56 -9.28 -6.17
N HIS A 129 -13.74 -9.98 -5.40
CA HIS A 129 -14.16 -10.61 -4.15
C HIS A 129 -13.91 -9.72 -2.94
N ASN A 130 -14.55 -10.03 -1.80
CA ASN A 130 -14.35 -9.27 -0.57
C ASN A 130 -12.92 -9.46 -0.04
N PRO A 131 -12.28 -8.41 0.48
CA PRO A 131 -10.98 -8.53 1.13
C PRO A 131 -11.05 -9.40 2.38
N ALA A 132 -10.06 -10.27 2.58
CA ALA A 132 -9.95 -11.14 3.75
C ALA A 132 -9.71 -10.33 5.04
N ARG A 133 -10.51 -10.60 6.09
CA ARG A 133 -10.33 -10.04 7.44
C ARG A 133 -9.61 -11.01 8.37
N THR A 134 -9.74 -12.30 8.13
CA THR A 134 -9.07 -13.37 8.87
C THR A 134 -8.22 -14.21 7.92
N ALA A 135 -7.29 -14.98 8.44
CA ALA A 135 -6.50 -15.92 7.64
C ALA A 135 -7.39 -16.96 6.94
N ALA A 136 -8.50 -17.34 7.57
CA ALA A 136 -9.47 -18.30 7.01
C ALA A 136 -10.26 -17.75 5.81
N ASP A 137 -10.38 -16.43 5.68
CA ASP A 137 -11.05 -15.76 4.55
C ASP A 137 -10.17 -15.71 3.29
N ILE A 138 -8.87 -16.04 3.42
CA ILE A 138 -7.94 -16.01 2.29
C ILE A 138 -8.26 -17.15 1.34
N GLU A 139 -8.56 -16.81 0.09
CA GLU A 139 -8.88 -17.80 -0.92
C GLU A 139 -7.73 -18.79 -1.12
N GLU A 140 -8.06 -20.09 -1.23
CA GLU A 140 -7.11 -21.18 -1.35
C GLU A 140 -6.07 -20.93 -2.47
N ALA A 141 -6.52 -20.42 -3.62
CA ALA A 141 -5.64 -20.10 -4.74
C ALA A 141 -4.57 -19.06 -4.39
N LEU A 142 -4.91 -18.05 -3.57
CA LEU A 142 -3.95 -17.06 -3.07
C LEU A 142 -3.06 -17.65 -1.98
N ALA A 143 -3.62 -18.46 -1.08
CA ALA A 143 -2.84 -19.14 -0.05
C ALA A 143 -1.77 -20.05 -0.66
N LEU A 144 -2.11 -20.78 -1.73
CA LEU A 144 -1.18 -21.64 -2.48
C LEU A 144 -0.11 -20.83 -3.24
N ALA A 145 -0.43 -19.62 -3.73
CA ALA A 145 0.53 -18.76 -4.41
C ALA A 145 1.51 -18.10 -3.43
N CYS A 146 1.17 -18.04 -2.15
CA CYS A 146 2.04 -17.54 -1.09
C CYS A 146 2.87 -18.68 -0.50
N GLY A 147 4.10 -18.38 -0.09
CA GLY A 147 4.92 -19.36 0.65
C GLY A 147 4.52 -19.54 2.11
N GLY A 148 3.45 -18.85 2.55
CA GLY A 148 2.87 -18.98 3.88
C GLY A 148 1.89 -17.86 4.20
N ILE A 149 1.10 -18.08 5.25
CA ILE A 149 0.21 -17.10 5.87
C ILE A 149 0.76 -16.83 7.26
N LEU A 150 1.04 -15.55 7.55
CA LEU A 150 1.31 -15.10 8.91
C LEU A 150 -0.03 -14.69 9.53
N ASP A 151 -0.44 -15.42 10.56
CA ASP A 151 -1.68 -15.17 11.30
C ASP A 151 -1.34 -14.82 12.76
N GLU A 152 -0.66 -13.69 12.91
CA GLU A 152 -0.20 -13.19 14.20
C GLU A 152 -0.55 -11.71 14.39
N GLY A 153 -0.60 -11.27 15.64
CA GLY A 153 -0.92 -9.88 16.00
C GLY A 153 -2.42 -9.61 16.06
N PRO A 154 -2.84 -8.35 16.09
CA PRO A 154 -4.25 -7.98 16.10
C PRO A 154 -4.93 -8.34 14.77
N GLU A 155 -6.21 -8.70 14.83
CA GLU A 155 -7.00 -8.88 13.61
C GLU A 155 -7.18 -7.55 12.89
N PRO A 156 -7.17 -7.54 11.53
CA PRO A 156 -7.54 -6.37 10.74
C PRO A 156 -8.91 -5.81 11.13
N GLU A 157 -9.01 -4.49 11.26
CA GLU A 157 -10.29 -3.84 11.61
C GLU A 157 -11.37 -4.07 10.54
N GLY A 158 -10.96 -4.28 9.29
CA GLY A 158 -11.87 -4.39 8.16
C GLY A 158 -12.48 -3.03 7.79
N GLY A 159 -13.73 -3.05 7.31
CA GLY A 159 -14.45 -1.84 6.94
C GLY A 159 -14.01 -1.28 5.59
N LEU A 160 -13.44 -0.08 5.56
CA LEU A 160 -12.97 0.56 4.34
C LEU A 160 -11.46 0.38 4.15
N PRO A 161 -10.97 0.28 2.91
CA PRO A 161 -9.54 0.32 2.62
C PRO A 161 -8.95 1.70 2.97
N SER A 162 -7.63 1.85 2.91
CA SER A 162 -6.96 3.13 3.18
C SER A 162 -7.49 4.27 2.30
N THR A 163 -7.58 5.49 2.85
CA THR A 163 -7.79 6.71 2.07
C THR A 163 -6.55 6.99 1.23
N ILE A 164 -6.74 7.38 -0.04
CA ILE A 164 -5.63 7.67 -0.96
C ILE A 164 -5.69 9.12 -1.38
N LEU A 165 -4.61 9.85 -1.12
CA LEU A 165 -4.40 11.23 -1.53
C LEU A 165 -3.13 11.37 -2.36
N GLU A 166 -3.10 12.36 -3.22
CA GLU A 166 -1.90 12.84 -3.92
C GLU A 166 -1.61 14.28 -3.49
N PRO A 167 -0.55 14.52 -2.72
CA PRO A 167 -0.07 15.87 -2.42
C PRO A 167 0.40 16.58 -3.68
N LEU A 168 0.03 17.85 -3.85
CA LEU A 168 0.37 18.67 -5.00
C LEU A 168 1.38 19.78 -4.62
N PRO A 169 2.16 20.31 -5.58
CA PRO A 169 3.17 21.33 -5.31
C PRO A 169 2.62 22.64 -4.71
N ASP A 170 1.33 22.94 -4.89
CA ASP A 170 0.68 24.13 -4.33
C ASP A 170 0.18 23.94 -2.89
N GLY A 171 0.47 22.78 -2.28
CA GLY A 171 0.09 22.43 -0.91
C GLY A 171 -1.30 21.82 -0.77
N SER A 172 -2.08 21.78 -1.84
CA SER A 172 -3.37 21.05 -1.86
C SER A 172 -3.16 19.54 -2.05
N CYS A 173 -4.23 18.76 -1.88
CA CYS A 173 -4.20 17.31 -2.05
C CYS A 173 -5.32 16.86 -2.98
N ARG A 174 -4.96 16.13 -4.04
CA ARG A 174 -5.95 15.47 -4.91
C ARG A 174 -6.50 14.22 -4.22
N VAL A 175 -7.82 14.10 -4.15
CA VAL A 175 -8.49 12.90 -3.64
C VAL A 175 -8.52 11.84 -4.74
N ILE A 176 -7.86 10.70 -4.49
CA ILE A 176 -7.90 9.53 -5.37
C ILE A 176 -8.99 8.56 -4.92
N ARG A 177 -9.12 8.37 -3.60
CA ARG A 177 -10.12 7.50 -2.99
C ARG A 177 -10.37 7.89 -1.54
N GLU A 178 -11.62 8.06 -1.15
CA GLU A 178 -12.00 8.05 0.26
C GLU A 178 -12.00 6.62 0.80
N GLY A 179 -11.56 6.45 2.02
CA GLY A 179 -11.46 5.16 2.69
C GLY A 179 -11.61 5.28 4.19
N ALA A 180 -10.81 4.54 4.95
CA ALA A 180 -10.89 4.45 6.41
C ALA A 180 -10.74 5.80 7.14
N ILE A 181 -10.03 6.76 6.56
CA ILE A 181 -10.02 8.14 7.07
C ILE A 181 -11.02 8.96 6.26
N PRO A 182 -12.11 9.46 6.89
CA PRO A 182 -13.08 10.31 6.21
C PRO A 182 -12.45 11.61 5.70
N LEU A 183 -12.82 12.06 4.50
CA LEU A 183 -12.32 13.32 3.94
C LEU A 183 -12.69 14.53 4.82
N ALA A 184 -13.85 14.50 5.46
CA ALA A 184 -14.28 15.54 6.41
C ALA A 184 -13.30 15.69 7.59
N ALA A 185 -12.71 14.58 8.08
CA ALA A 185 -11.71 14.62 9.14
C ALA A 185 -10.40 15.27 8.66
N LEU A 186 -9.98 14.96 7.42
CA LEU A 186 -8.78 15.56 6.83
C LEU A 186 -8.98 17.07 6.55
N ALA A 187 -10.15 17.45 6.05
CA ALA A 187 -10.49 18.86 5.86
C ALA A 187 -10.52 19.64 7.19
N SER A 188 -11.04 19.01 8.26
CA SER A 188 -11.04 19.61 9.61
C SER A 188 -9.64 19.79 10.19
N ASP A 189 -8.68 18.96 9.77
CA ASP A 189 -7.26 19.10 10.11
C ASP A 189 -6.54 20.17 9.28
N GLY A 190 -7.24 20.83 8.35
CA GLY A 190 -6.69 21.88 7.49
C GLY A 190 -6.08 21.39 6.18
N VAL A 191 -6.38 20.16 5.73
CA VAL A 191 -5.96 19.67 4.42
C VAL A 191 -6.85 20.28 3.33
N ASP A 192 -6.24 21.00 2.37
CA ASP A 192 -6.94 21.50 1.17
C ASP A 192 -7.17 20.33 0.20
N LEU A 193 -8.42 19.83 0.15
CA LEU A 193 -8.81 18.67 -0.65
C LEU A 193 -9.41 19.09 -1.98
N ARG A 194 -8.90 18.55 -3.08
CA ARG A 194 -9.43 18.72 -4.43
C ARG A 194 -9.98 17.42 -4.97
N HIS A 195 -11.24 17.45 -5.35
CA HIS A 195 -11.86 16.33 -6.07
C HIS A 195 -11.45 16.41 -7.55
N THR A 196 -11.13 15.28 -8.12
CA THR A 196 -10.84 15.20 -9.56
C THR A 196 -12.17 15.21 -10.33
N GLU A 197 -12.34 16.14 -11.26
CA GLU A 197 -13.33 15.97 -12.31
C GLU A 197 -12.94 14.76 -13.17
N GLU A 198 -13.91 13.90 -13.48
CA GLU A 198 -13.72 12.63 -14.15
C GLU A 198 -13.01 12.77 -15.51
N SER A 199 -11.69 12.68 -15.54
CA SER A 199 -10.95 12.42 -16.78
C SER A 199 -9.60 11.80 -16.50
N GLY A 200 -9.50 10.48 -16.62
CA GLY A 200 -8.23 9.79 -16.80
C GLY A 200 -7.52 9.25 -15.56
N LEU A 201 -8.19 9.05 -14.45
CA LEU A 201 -7.57 8.56 -13.21
C LEU A 201 -7.13 7.09 -13.28
N LEU A 202 -5.87 6.87 -12.94
CA LEU A 202 -5.37 5.57 -12.49
C LEU A 202 -6.20 5.12 -11.28
N ARG A 203 -6.95 4.02 -11.43
CA ARG A 203 -7.65 3.39 -10.30
C ARG A 203 -6.64 2.50 -9.57
N TYR A 204 -6.16 2.96 -8.44
CA TYR A 204 -5.37 2.14 -7.51
C TYR A 204 -6.20 1.01 -6.89
#